data_5602e9933df372c8a437e6b140525c40
#
_entry.id   5602e9933df372c8a437e6b140525c40
#
_cell.length_a   1.000
_cell.length_b   1.000
_cell.length_c   1.000
_cell.angle_alpha   90.00
_cell.angle_beta   90.00
_cell.angle_gamma   90.00
#
_symmetry.space_group_name_H-M   'P 1'
#
loop_
_entity.id
_entity.type
_entity.pdbx_description
1 polymer ?
#
loop_
_entity_poly.entity_id
_entity_poly.type
_entity_poly.pdbx_seq_one_letter_code
_entity_poly.pdbx_strand_id
1 'polypeptide(L)'
;HLAQHDVLTGLPNRLLLGDRLDRAVAASRRHGSSLALLFLDVDGFKGINDRYGHAVGDRVLQVVAGRLVASVRRSDTVSRYGGDEFVVLLTEVTCAEDASFSADNLLAAIAAPLPVDGRSLYVTASAGIGVYPADGADAETILNKADLALLRAKAHRRVRPPLAMAAATASQVASNASRVKPAPDGSQLPLLPPASV
;
A
#
# COMPACT_ATOMS: atom_id res chain seq x y z
N HIS A 1 -19.18 1.68 -17.24
CA HIS A 1 -18.12 1.14 -16.38
C HIS A 1 -16.76 1.81 -16.65
N LEU A 2 -16.35 1.94 -17.92
CA LEU A 2 -15.08 2.59 -18.31
C LEU A 2 -14.96 4.07 -17.94
N ALA A 3 -16.08 4.80 -17.83
CA ALA A 3 -16.07 6.21 -17.45
C ALA A 3 -15.71 6.45 -15.96
N GLN A 4 -15.77 5.43 -15.11
CA GLN A 4 -15.60 5.54 -13.65
C GLN A 4 -14.43 4.72 -13.09
N HIS A 5 -13.75 3.94 -13.94
CA HIS A 5 -12.62 3.09 -13.53
C HIS A 5 -11.38 3.38 -14.37
N ASP A 6 -10.23 3.22 -13.74
CA ASP A 6 -8.93 3.27 -14.42
C ASP A 6 -8.70 1.99 -15.22
N VAL A 7 -8.38 2.13 -16.50
CA VAL A 7 -8.26 1.00 -17.45
C VAL A 7 -7.07 0.09 -17.10
N LEU A 8 -5.98 0.63 -16.55
CA LEU A 8 -4.78 -0.13 -16.24
C LEU A 8 -4.95 -0.99 -15.00
N THR A 9 -5.52 -0.43 -13.93
CA THR A 9 -5.59 -1.07 -12.62
C THR A 9 -6.96 -1.64 -12.29
N GLY A 10 -8.01 -1.26 -13.02
CA GLY A 10 -9.39 -1.62 -12.71
C GLY A 10 -9.99 -0.90 -11.51
N LEU A 11 -9.20 -0.06 -10.82
CA LEU A 11 -9.65 0.69 -9.65
C LEU A 11 -10.64 1.80 -10.02
N PRO A 12 -11.50 2.25 -9.09
CA PRO A 12 -12.17 3.54 -9.18
C PRO A 12 -11.20 4.63 -9.64
N ASN A 13 -11.63 5.46 -10.58
CA ASN A 13 -10.89 6.64 -10.99
C ASN A 13 -11.26 7.86 -10.13
N ARG A 14 -10.67 9.02 -10.42
CA ARG A 14 -10.93 10.28 -9.72
C ARG A 14 -12.42 10.65 -9.66
N LEU A 15 -13.18 10.38 -10.74
CA LEU A 15 -14.60 10.71 -10.81
C LEU A 15 -15.42 9.87 -9.82
N LEU A 16 -15.22 8.55 -9.83
CA LEU A 16 -15.90 7.64 -8.90
C LEU A 16 -15.49 7.86 -7.46
N LEU A 17 -14.20 8.18 -7.22
CA LEU A 17 -13.72 8.54 -5.88
C LEU A 17 -14.47 9.76 -5.35
N GLY A 18 -14.63 10.84 -6.15
CA GLY A 18 -15.32 12.04 -5.72
C GLY A 18 -16.76 11.74 -5.27
N ASP A 19 -17.53 11.01 -6.09
CA ASP A 19 -18.89 10.59 -5.74
C ASP A 19 -18.95 9.76 -4.44
N ARG A 20 -18.01 8.84 -4.25
CA ARG A 20 -17.94 8.02 -3.03
C ARG A 20 -17.55 8.84 -1.80
N LEU A 21 -16.61 9.77 -1.93
CA LEU A 21 -16.17 10.64 -0.86
C LEU A 21 -17.30 11.57 -0.40
N ASP A 22 -18.03 12.19 -1.34
CA ASP A 22 -19.18 13.04 -1.02
C ASP A 22 -20.24 12.29 -0.24
N ARG A 23 -20.56 11.06 -0.66
CA ARG A 23 -21.51 10.18 0.05
C ARG A 23 -20.98 9.78 1.45
N ALA A 24 -19.70 9.47 1.58
CA ALA A 24 -19.08 9.10 2.84
C ALA A 24 -19.10 10.27 3.84
N VAL A 25 -18.75 11.49 3.38
CA VAL A 25 -18.83 12.71 4.21
C VAL A 25 -20.27 12.97 4.67
N ALA A 26 -21.26 12.86 3.74
CA ALA A 26 -22.66 13.02 4.09
C ALA A 26 -23.17 11.97 5.10
N ALA A 27 -22.69 10.72 4.98
CA ALA A 27 -23.00 9.64 5.91
C ALA A 27 -22.35 9.91 7.28
N SER A 28 -21.07 10.24 7.32
CA SER A 28 -20.33 10.56 8.55
C SER A 28 -20.95 11.74 9.31
N ARG A 29 -21.38 12.77 8.59
CA ARG A 29 -22.11 13.91 9.19
C ARG A 29 -23.40 13.49 9.87
N ARG A 30 -24.17 12.57 9.27
CA ARG A 30 -25.43 12.08 9.88
C ARG A 30 -25.20 11.20 11.11
N HIS A 31 -24.17 10.39 11.09
CA HIS A 31 -23.89 9.41 12.14
C HIS A 31 -22.92 9.91 13.22
N GLY A 32 -22.35 11.10 13.06
CA GLY A 32 -21.33 11.61 13.97
C GLY A 32 -20.03 10.79 13.94
N SER A 33 -19.76 10.11 12.82
CA SER A 33 -18.55 9.29 12.63
C SER A 33 -17.46 10.06 11.89
N SER A 34 -16.23 9.55 11.97
CA SER A 34 -15.09 10.08 11.23
C SER A 34 -14.74 9.19 10.05
N LEU A 35 -14.09 9.77 9.05
CA LEU A 35 -13.45 9.07 7.94
C LEU A 35 -12.04 9.65 7.71
N ALA A 36 -11.19 8.91 7.02
CA ALA A 36 -9.88 9.39 6.61
C ALA A 36 -9.65 9.20 5.11
N LEU A 37 -8.94 10.15 4.51
CA LEU A 37 -8.47 10.09 3.15
C LEU A 37 -6.95 10.07 3.16
N LEU A 38 -6.38 9.04 2.51
CA LEU A 38 -4.95 8.90 2.34
C LEU A 38 -4.59 9.16 0.89
N PHE A 39 -3.80 10.18 0.63
CA PHE A 39 -3.24 10.45 -0.69
C PHE A 39 -1.84 9.85 -0.76
N LEU A 40 -1.61 8.93 -1.70
CA LEU A 40 -0.36 8.18 -1.85
C LEU A 40 0.24 8.44 -3.23
N ASP A 41 1.58 8.43 -3.30
CA ASP A 41 2.32 8.59 -4.55
C ASP A 41 3.53 7.65 -4.52
N VAL A 42 3.76 6.93 -5.62
CA VAL A 42 4.86 5.97 -5.76
C VAL A 42 6.16 6.71 -6.00
N ASP A 43 7.08 6.61 -5.03
CA ASP A 43 8.34 7.35 -5.07
C ASP A 43 9.23 6.92 -6.25
N GLY A 44 9.70 7.90 -7.01
CA GLY A 44 10.65 7.67 -8.10
C GLY A 44 10.09 6.88 -9.29
N PHE A 45 8.77 6.82 -9.46
CA PHE A 45 8.11 6.07 -10.52
C PHE A 45 8.60 6.44 -11.93
N LYS A 46 8.87 7.71 -12.18
CA LYS A 46 9.48 8.15 -13.44
C LYS A 46 10.82 7.43 -13.71
N GLY A 47 11.67 7.28 -12.67
CA GLY A 47 12.95 6.56 -12.82
C GLY A 47 12.76 5.07 -13.15
N ILE A 48 11.66 4.45 -12.72
CA ILE A 48 11.31 3.07 -13.11
C ILE A 48 10.99 3.02 -14.59
N ASN A 49 10.14 3.93 -15.08
CA ASN A 49 9.81 4.03 -16.50
C ASN A 49 11.03 4.31 -17.35
N ASP A 50 11.88 5.26 -16.95
CA ASP A 50 13.09 5.63 -17.69
C ASP A 50 14.10 4.47 -17.76
N ARG A 51 14.18 3.65 -16.71
CA ARG A 51 15.13 2.53 -16.62
C ARG A 51 14.63 1.22 -17.22
N TYR A 52 13.36 0.91 -17.07
CA TYR A 52 12.80 -0.42 -17.39
C TYR A 52 11.70 -0.37 -18.44
N GLY A 53 11.29 0.82 -18.88
CA GLY A 53 10.22 1.05 -19.86
C GLY A 53 8.83 1.10 -19.22
N HIS A 54 7.88 1.70 -19.95
CA HIS A 54 6.50 1.92 -19.50
C HIS A 54 5.76 0.61 -19.18
N ALA A 55 6.01 -0.46 -19.92
CA ALA A 55 5.36 -1.75 -19.67
C ALA A 55 5.68 -2.30 -18.26
N VAL A 56 6.92 -2.14 -17.79
CA VAL A 56 7.33 -2.51 -16.42
C VAL A 56 6.70 -1.56 -15.41
N GLY A 57 6.65 -0.26 -15.69
CA GLY A 57 5.96 0.71 -14.84
C GLY A 57 4.47 0.39 -14.68
N ASP A 58 3.79 0.04 -15.77
CA ASP A 58 2.38 -0.39 -15.73
C ASP A 58 2.18 -1.62 -14.84
N ARG A 59 3.07 -2.61 -14.92
CA ARG A 59 3.03 -3.80 -14.04
C ARG A 59 3.27 -3.41 -12.58
N VAL A 60 4.19 -2.49 -12.30
CA VAL A 60 4.40 -1.97 -10.94
C VAL A 60 3.12 -1.36 -10.39
N LEU A 61 2.45 -0.50 -11.16
CA LEU A 61 1.18 0.12 -10.74
C LEU A 61 0.07 -0.92 -10.52
N GLN A 62 -0.03 -1.96 -11.34
CA GLN A 62 -0.97 -3.05 -11.15
C GLN A 62 -0.71 -3.83 -9.85
N VAL A 63 0.57 -4.13 -9.54
CA VAL A 63 0.93 -4.81 -8.30
C VAL A 63 0.65 -3.93 -7.08
N VAL A 64 1.01 -2.64 -7.14
CA VAL A 64 0.69 -1.67 -6.08
C VAL A 64 -0.82 -1.60 -5.85
N ALA A 65 -1.62 -1.47 -6.91
CA ALA A 65 -3.08 -1.45 -6.83
C ALA A 65 -3.64 -2.70 -6.12
N GLY A 66 -3.17 -3.88 -6.51
CA GLY A 66 -3.58 -5.15 -5.89
C GLY A 66 -3.23 -5.22 -4.40
N ARG A 67 -2.05 -4.73 -4.00
CA ARG A 67 -1.62 -4.67 -2.59
C ARG A 67 -2.46 -3.72 -1.77
N LEU A 68 -2.73 -2.54 -2.30
CA LEU A 68 -3.60 -1.57 -1.64
C LEU A 68 -4.99 -2.16 -1.39
N VAL A 69 -5.60 -2.78 -2.41
CA VAL A 69 -6.92 -3.44 -2.27
C VAL A 69 -6.89 -4.57 -1.24
N ALA A 70 -5.83 -5.38 -1.21
CA ALA A 70 -5.69 -6.48 -0.26
C ALA A 70 -5.47 -6.01 1.20
N SER A 71 -5.05 -4.75 1.39
CA SER A 71 -4.71 -4.18 2.71
C SER A 71 -5.84 -3.36 3.33
N VAL A 72 -6.98 -3.19 2.66
CA VAL A 72 -8.13 -2.43 3.16
C VAL A 72 -9.37 -3.30 3.30
N ARG A 73 -10.37 -2.80 4.02
CA ARG A 73 -11.67 -3.47 4.20
C ARG A 73 -12.55 -3.30 2.95
N ARG A 74 -13.56 -4.15 2.79
CA ARG A 74 -14.53 -4.03 1.68
C ARG A 74 -15.35 -2.72 1.71
N SER A 75 -15.51 -2.12 2.88
CA SER A 75 -16.16 -0.81 3.06
C SER A 75 -15.31 0.35 2.55
N ASP A 76 -13.98 0.17 2.49
CA ASP A 76 -13.06 1.20 2.07
C ASP A 76 -12.95 1.27 0.55
N THR A 77 -12.45 2.38 0.05
CA THR A 77 -12.27 2.56 -1.39
C THR A 77 -10.81 2.84 -1.70
N VAL A 78 -10.23 2.04 -2.59
CA VAL A 78 -8.94 2.33 -3.23
C VAL A 78 -9.23 2.87 -4.63
N SER A 79 -8.58 3.96 -4.99
CA SER A 79 -8.73 4.65 -6.27
C SER A 79 -7.36 4.96 -6.88
N ARG A 80 -7.24 4.90 -8.20
CA ARG A 80 -6.12 5.52 -8.91
C ARG A 80 -6.53 6.93 -9.31
N TYR A 81 -5.86 7.93 -8.71
CA TYR A 81 -6.21 9.33 -8.91
C TYR A 81 -5.64 9.89 -10.22
N GLY A 82 -4.43 9.46 -10.58
CA GLY A 82 -3.76 9.79 -11.85
C GLY A 82 -2.30 9.31 -11.82
N GLY A 83 -1.69 9.04 -12.95
CA GLY A 83 -0.28 8.68 -13.05
C GLY A 83 0.14 7.58 -12.06
N ASP A 84 0.98 7.95 -11.11
CA ASP A 84 1.49 7.13 -9.99
C ASP A 84 0.80 7.44 -8.64
N GLU A 85 -0.31 8.19 -8.67
CA GLU A 85 -1.05 8.64 -7.50
C GLU A 85 -2.26 7.73 -7.22
N PHE A 86 -2.39 7.33 -5.97
CA PHE A 86 -3.51 6.57 -5.44
C PHE A 86 -4.16 7.32 -4.28
N VAL A 87 -5.46 7.12 -4.12
CA VAL A 87 -6.20 7.65 -2.98
C VAL A 87 -6.98 6.52 -2.32
N VAL A 88 -6.86 6.43 -0.99
CA VAL A 88 -7.60 5.46 -0.19
C VAL A 88 -8.56 6.21 0.73
N LEU A 89 -9.84 5.90 0.61
CA LEU A 89 -10.89 6.39 1.51
C LEU A 89 -11.15 5.30 2.56
N LEU A 90 -10.84 5.58 3.80
CA LEU A 90 -11.15 4.76 4.95
C LEU A 90 -12.45 5.26 5.58
N THR A 91 -13.46 4.42 5.60
CA THR A 91 -14.72 4.68 6.28
C THR A 91 -14.62 4.19 7.73
N GLU A 92 -15.32 4.87 8.66
CA GLU A 92 -15.41 4.45 10.07
C GLU A 92 -14.05 4.42 10.79
N VAL A 93 -13.31 5.53 10.72
CA VAL A 93 -12.09 5.74 11.52
C VAL A 93 -12.48 6.24 12.89
N THR A 94 -11.90 5.66 13.95
CA THR A 94 -12.23 6.04 15.33
C THR A 94 -11.44 7.27 15.78
N CYS A 95 -10.16 7.34 15.38
CA CYS A 95 -9.26 8.44 15.73
C CYS A 95 -8.21 8.65 14.62
N ALA A 96 -7.44 9.73 14.71
CA ALA A 96 -6.38 10.04 13.75
C ALA A 96 -5.25 8.99 13.75
N GLU A 97 -5.01 8.35 14.90
CA GLU A 97 -4.02 7.29 15.06
C GLU A 97 -4.37 6.06 14.22
N ASP A 98 -5.67 5.71 14.11
CA ASP A 98 -6.14 4.61 13.25
C ASP A 98 -5.82 4.87 11.77
N ALA A 99 -5.99 6.13 11.33
CA ALA A 99 -5.63 6.53 9.98
C ALA A 99 -4.12 6.43 9.73
N SER A 100 -3.32 6.86 10.71
CA SER A 100 -1.85 6.76 10.65
C SER A 100 -1.38 5.31 10.62
N PHE A 101 -1.94 4.46 11.46
CA PHE A 101 -1.66 3.02 11.48
C PHE A 101 -2.03 2.35 10.14
N SER A 102 -3.18 2.73 9.57
CA SER A 102 -3.58 2.23 8.25
C SER A 102 -2.63 2.69 7.16
N ALA A 103 -2.16 3.94 7.20
CA ALA A 103 -1.17 4.46 6.26
C ALA A 103 0.15 3.68 6.35
N ASP A 104 0.66 3.43 7.54
CA ASP A 104 1.89 2.66 7.75
C ASP A 104 1.78 1.24 7.19
N ASN A 105 0.65 0.56 7.40
CA ASN A 105 0.38 -0.77 6.85
C ASN A 105 0.36 -0.75 5.31
N LEU A 106 -0.29 0.24 4.70
CA LEU A 106 -0.33 0.40 3.25
C LEU A 106 1.05 0.67 2.66
N LEU A 107 1.83 1.55 3.29
CA LEU A 107 3.19 1.85 2.88
C LEU A 107 4.11 0.63 3.01
N ALA A 108 3.98 -0.14 4.09
CA ALA A 108 4.71 -1.39 4.27
C ALA A 108 4.35 -2.44 3.21
N ALA A 109 3.07 -2.56 2.86
CA ALA A 109 2.61 -3.46 1.80
C ALA A 109 3.17 -3.07 0.43
N ILE A 110 3.24 -1.78 0.11
CA ILE A 110 3.85 -1.28 -1.12
C ILE A 110 5.35 -1.59 -1.14
N ALA A 111 6.06 -1.37 -0.02
CA ALA A 111 7.51 -1.52 0.08
C ALA A 111 8.01 -2.98 0.02
N ALA A 112 7.13 -3.97 0.15
CA ALA A 112 7.49 -5.37 -0.01
C ALA A 112 8.04 -5.65 -1.43
N PRO A 113 8.92 -6.65 -1.63
CA PRO A 113 9.48 -6.98 -2.95
C PRO A 113 8.38 -7.18 -4.01
N LEU A 114 8.47 -6.49 -5.16
CA LEU A 114 7.51 -6.62 -6.26
C LEU A 114 8.05 -7.60 -7.31
N PRO A 115 7.42 -8.75 -7.51
CA PRO A 115 7.78 -9.65 -8.61
C PRO A 115 7.22 -9.07 -9.92
N VAL A 116 8.11 -8.59 -10.79
CA VAL A 116 7.76 -8.06 -12.11
C VAL A 116 8.69 -8.66 -13.14
N ASP A 117 8.15 -9.39 -14.11
CA ASP A 117 8.86 -10.01 -15.24
C ASP A 117 10.11 -10.79 -14.80
N GLY A 118 9.98 -11.64 -13.77
CA GLY A 118 11.06 -12.46 -13.22
C GLY A 118 12.12 -11.70 -12.41
N ARG A 119 11.89 -10.43 -12.10
CA ARG A 119 12.75 -9.57 -11.27
C ARG A 119 12.05 -9.22 -9.98
N SER A 120 12.80 -8.97 -8.92
CA SER A 120 12.30 -8.35 -7.70
C SER A 120 12.63 -6.87 -7.72
N LEU A 121 11.61 -6.03 -7.93
CA LEU A 121 11.75 -4.58 -7.81
C LEU A 121 11.37 -4.15 -6.38
N TYR A 122 11.93 -3.02 -5.97
CA TYR A 122 11.59 -2.38 -4.68
C TYR A 122 11.14 -0.97 -4.97
N VAL A 123 9.96 -0.64 -4.53
CA VAL A 123 9.40 0.71 -4.59
C VAL A 123 8.95 1.13 -3.21
N THR A 124 8.90 2.42 -2.98
CA THR A 124 8.29 2.99 -1.79
C THR A 124 7.21 3.97 -2.22
N ALA A 125 6.39 4.39 -1.30
CA ALA A 125 5.43 5.46 -1.53
C ALA A 125 5.51 6.47 -0.39
N SER A 126 5.06 7.67 -0.67
CA SER A 126 4.81 8.72 0.31
C SER A 126 3.30 8.85 0.50
N ALA A 127 2.86 9.18 1.71
CA ALA A 127 1.45 9.35 2.02
C ALA A 127 1.18 10.67 2.74
N GLY A 128 0.03 11.26 2.45
CA GLY A 128 -0.56 12.35 3.21
C GLY A 128 -1.95 11.98 3.69
N ILE A 129 -2.36 12.43 4.86
CA ILE A 129 -3.61 12.07 5.52
C ILE A 129 -4.45 13.31 5.74
N GLY A 130 -5.76 13.21 5.45
CA GLY A 130 -6.79 14.16 5.84
C GLY A 130 -7.92 13.43 6.56
N VAL A 131 -8.38 13.95 7.70
CA VAL A 131 -9.39 13.33 8.56
C VAL A 131 -10.62 14.22 8.67
N TYR A 132 -11.80 13.67 8.36
CA TYR A 132 -13.07 14.33 8.60
C TYR A 132 -13.56 14.03 10.03
N PRO A 133 -14.09 14.99 10.78
CA PRO A 133 -14.26 16.41 10.44
C PRO A 133 -13.07 17.31 10.82
N ALA A 134 -12.00 16.73 11.42
CA ALA A 134 -10.91 17.50 12.03
C ALA A 134 -10.15 18.39 11.03
N ASP A 135 -9.93 17.90 9.81
CA ASP A 135 -9.16 18.60 8.77
C ASP A 135 -10.04 19.30 7.73
N GLY A 136 -11.36 19.13 7.77
CA GLY A 136 -12.28 19.78 6.84
C GLY A 136 -13.72 19.36 7.02
N ALA A 137 -14.65 20.20 6.55
CA ALA A 137 -16.09 20.00 6.67
C ALA A 137 -16.72 19.35 5.41
N ASP A 138 -15.96 19.22 4.33
CA ASP A 138 -16.40 18.74 3.03
C ASP A 138 -15.29 17.94 2.33
N ALA A 139 -15.68 17.23 1.27
CA ALA A 139 -14.81 16.34 0.51
C ALA A 139 -13.60 17.05 -0.12
N GLU A 140 -13.82 18.24 -0.67
CA GLU A 140 -12.75 19.00 -1.34
C GLU A 140 -11.68 19.45 -0.34
N THR A 141 -12.10 19.96 0.81
CA THR A 141 -11.19 20.42 1.86
C THR A 141 -10.33 19.29 2.40
N ILE A 142 -10.93 18.10 2.62
CA ILE A 142 -10.20 16.92 3.13
C ILE A 142 -9.21 16.41 2.09
N LEU A 143 -9.61 16.37 0.82
CA LEU A 143 -8.74 15.94 -0.29
C LEU A 143 -7.53 16.88 -0.42
N ASN A 144 -7.77 18.19 -0.40
CA ASN A 144 -6.71 19.20 -0.46
C ASN A 144 -5.76 19.09 0.74
N LYS A 145 -6.30 18.79 1.92
CA LYS A 145 -5.49 18.61 3.13
C LYS A 145 -4.57 17.40 3.02
N ALA A 146 -5.09 16.27 2.53
CA ALA A 146 -4.31 15.06 2.30
C ALA A 146 -3.21 15.30 1.25
N ASP A 147 -3.50 15.99 0.15
CA ASP A 147 -2.50 16.33 -0.88
C ASP A 147 -1.39 17.24 -0.31
N LEU A 148 -1.74 18.29 0.41
CA LEU A 148 -0.76 19.17 1.06
C LEU A 148 0.11 18.41 2.07
N ALA A 149 -0.46 17.46 2.81
CA ALA A 149 0.29 16.60 3.72
C ALA A 149 1.28 15.70 2.95
N LEU A 150 0.87 15.14 1.82
CA LEU A 150 1.74 14.36 0.93
C LEU A 150 2.91 15.20 0.41
N LEU A 151 2.65 16.41 -0.06
CA LEU A 151 3.70 17.32 -0.53
C LEU A 151 4.75 17.61 0.55
N ARG A 152 4.31 17.77 1.80
CA ARG A 152 5.21 17.95 2.96
C ARG A 152 6.03 16.68 3.23
N ALA A 153 5.41 15.51 3.21
CA ALA A 153 6.10 14.23 3.38
C ALA A 153 7.20 14.03 2.34
N LYS A 154 6.91 14.32 1.06
CA LYS A 154 7.90 14.28 -0.02
C LYS A 154 9.05 15.28 0.16
N ALA A 155 8.76 16.49 0.62
CA ALA A 155 9.79 17.51 0.88
C ALA A 155 10.75 17.05 1.99
N HIS A 156 10.23 16.48 3.08
CA HIS A 156 11.07 15.95 4.18
C HIS A 156 11.94 14.78 3.74
N ARG A 157 11.47 13.92 2.84
CA ARG A 157 12.26 12.81 2.28
C ARG A 157 13.41 13.28 1.38
N ARG A 158 13.25 14.36 0.63
CA ARG A 158 14.32 14.94 -0.20
C ARG A 158 15.50 15.44 0.62
N VAL A 159 15.26 15.84 1.87
CA VAL A 159 16.31 16.28 2.81
C VAL A 159 17.04 15.08 3.44
N ARG A 160 16.40 13.88 3.44
CA ARG A 160 16.98 12.64 3.96
C ARG A 160 17.00 11.62 2.81
N PRO A 161 18.12 11.48 2.07
CA PRO A 161 18.17 10.53 0.96
C PRO A 161 17.82 9.13 1.48
N PRO A 162 17.05 8.32 0.71
CA PRO A 162 16.76 6.95 1.07
C PRO A 162 18.10 6.24 1.27
N LEU A 163 18.25 5.55 2.40
CA LEU A 163 19.34 4.60 2.60
C LEU A 163 19.42 3.74 1.35
N ALA A 164 20.61 3.75 0.73
CA ALA A 164 20.90 3.18 -0.56
C ALA A 164 20.07 1.93 -0.86
N MET A 165 19.52 1.88 -2.07
CA MET A 165 19.13 0.63 -2.70
C MET A 165 20.33 -0.31 -2.59
N ALA A 166 20.38 -1.11 -1.52
CA ALA A 166 21.29 -2.22 -1.44
C ALA A 166 20.83 -3.17 -2.54
N ALA A 167 21.56 -3.15 -3.66
CA ALA A 167 21.56 -4.26 -4.57
C ALA A 167 21.95 -5.48 -3.72
N ALA A 168 20.94 -6.22 -3.25
CA ALA A 168 21.15 -7.56 -2.72
C ALA A 168 21.61 -8.39 -3.90
N THR A 169 22.93 -8.36 -4.14
CA THR A 169 23.57 -9.29 -5.04
C THR A 169 23.24 -10.69 -4.55
N ALA A 170 22.93 -11.57 -5.49
CA ALA A 170 22.61 -12.99 -5.27
C ALA A 170 23.61 -13.74 -4.35
N SER A 171 24.76 -13.12 -4.04
CA SER A 171 25.79 -13.61 -3.13
C SER A 171 25.38 -13.63 -1.67
N GLN A 172 24.47 -12.79 -1.21
CA GLN A 172 24.05 -12.77 0.21
C GLN A 172 22.97 -13.81 0.54
N VAL A 173 22.20 -14.25 -0.46
CA VAL A 173 21.22 -15.34 -0.29
C VAL A 173 21.94 -16.68 -0.17
N ALA A 174 23.05 -16.88 -0.88
CA ALA A 174 23.86 -18.11 -0.79
C ALA A 174 24.59 -18.25 0.57
N SER A 175 24.97 -17.15 1.21
CA SER A 175 25.66 -17.14 2.50
C SER A 175 24.76 -17.51 3.69
N ASN A 176 23.44 -17.26 3.59
CA ASN A 176 22.50 -17.62 4.66
C ASN A 176 21.97 -19.07 4.53
N ALA A 177 22.00 -19.67 3.34
CA ALA A 177 21.63 -21.06 3.14
C ALA A 177 22.64 -22.05 3.74
N SER A 178 23.91 -21.65 3.91
CA SER A 178 24.96 -22.49 4.44
C SER A 178 25.02 -22.54 5.99
N ARG A 179 24.16 -21.83 6.69
CA ARG A 179 24.10 -21.81 8.17
C ARG A 179 22.96 -22.61 8.79
N VAL A 180 22.18 -23.34 8.00
CA VAL A 180 21.21 -24.29 8.54
C VAL A 180 21.97 -25.58 8.86
N LYS A 181 22.28 -25.81 10.13
CA LYS A 181 22.80 -27.06 10.65
C LYS A 181 21.80 -28.19 10.36
N PRO A 182 22.22 -29.35 9.82
CA PRO A 182 21.33 -30.49 9.70
C PRO A 182 20.90 -30.96 11.09
N ALA A 183 19.61 -31.27 11.23
CA ALA A 183 19.07 -31.88 12.44
C ALA A 183 19.74 -33.24 12.68
N PRO A 184 19.98 -33.64 13.93
CA PRO A 184 20.56 -34.95 14.23
C PRO A 184 19.54 -36.04 13.87
N ASP A 185 20.03 -37.00 13.10
CA ASP A 185 19.36 -38.27 12.80
C ASP A 185 19.12 -39.03 14.12
N GLY A 186 17.87 -39.22 14.43
CA GLY A 186 17.40 -39.91 15.63
C GLY A 186 16.30 -40.89 15.28
N SER A 187 16.65 -41.92 14.49
CA SER A 187 15.87 -43.13 14.35
C SER A 187 15.87 -43.90 15.66
N GLN A 188 14.78 -43.83 16.44
CA GLN A 188 14.29 -44.95 17.26
C GLN A 188 12.84 -44.68 17.68
N LEU A 189 11.92 -45.32 17.01
CA LEU A 189 10.55 -45.52 17.46
C LEU A 189 10.52 -46.61 18.52
N PRO A 190 9.95 -46.44 19.71
CA PRO A 190 9.68 -47.54 20.62
C PRO A 190 8.46 -48.35 20.16
N LEU A 191 8.66 -49.64 20.12
CA LEU A 191 7.64 -50.67 19.87
C LEU A 191 6.54 -50.62 20.95
N LEU A 192 5.29 -50.55 20.53
CA LEU A 192 4.12 -50.74 21.40
C LEU A 192 3.97 -52.24 21.76
N PRO A 193 3.61 -52.58 23.01
CA PRO A 193 3.31 -53.97 23.40
C PRO A 193 1.94 -54.41 22.88
N PRO A 194 1.71 -55.73 22.68
CA PRO A 194 0.48 -56.25 22.13
C PRO A 194 -0.66 -56.19 23.16
N ALA A 195 -1.86 -55.91 22.65
CA ALA A 195 -3.10 -55.95 23.42
C ALA A 195 -3.41 -57.38 23.83
N SER A 196 -3.66 -57.58 25.12
CA SER A 196 -4.20 -58.84 25.66
C SER A 196 -5.73 -58.80 25.62
N VAL A 197 -6.30 -59.93 25.25
CA VAL A 197 -7.66 -60.45 25.13
C VAL A 197 -8.66 -59.87 26.15
#